data_6413500db4b9f24162b463ce34174635
#
_entry.id   6413500db4b9f24162b463ce34174635
#
_cell.length_a   1.000
_cell.length_b   1.000
_cell.length_c   1.000
_cell.angle_alpha   90.00
_cell.angle_beta   90.00
_cell.angle_gamma   90.00
#
_symmetry.space_group_name_H-M   'P 1'
#
loop_
_entity.id
_entity.type
_entity.pdbx_description
1 polymer ?
#
loop_
_entity_poly.entity_id
_entity_poly.type
_entity_poly.pdbx_seq_one_letter_code
_entity_poly.pdbx_strand_id
1 'polypeptide(L)'
;MWSEHVTLEYPYHFEEVLKRLSFDPLNVIQLDEKVIYVPLCIDEEQIVVRLQGIGTVQNPQFWISSQTGDPEKVMKRMRAIFHWNEPFQDIQNHFLNTSLRPLFETYAYTPIILEFDHFACLLRCIIHQQINLKFATVLTEQFVKRYGTEKNGVFFFPTPEIVANISIEELREQKFSQRKAEYIVGLGRSIASGTLNLASIETKAEEEVSAQLLPIRGIGTWTVQNFLMFGLGRKNMFPKADIGIQRAVQGVFQLDDKPDDAFLEKVKQECEPYCSYAALYLWKSIE
;
A
#
# COMPACT_ATOMS: atom_id res chain seq x y z
N MET A 1 -0.78 -23.50 -15.96
CA MET A 1 -1.72 -22.40 -16.24
C MET A 1 -3.05 -22.72 -15.58
N TRP A 2 -3.63 -21.81 -14.85
CA TRP A 2 -4.91 -21.95 -14.16
C TRP A 2 -5.70 -20.64 -14.23
N SER A 3 -7.00 -20.70 -13.99
CA SER A 3 -7.89 -19.55 -13.87
C SER A 3 -9.00 -19.83 -12.88
N GLU A 4 -9.38 -18.78 -12.13
CA GLU A 4 -10.42 -18.80 -11.12
C GLU A 4 -11.40 -17.65 -11.37
N HIS A 5 -12.67 -17.89 -11.05
CA HIS A 5 -13.71 -16.87 -11.05
C HIS A 5 -14.13 -16.55 -9.62
N VAL A 6 -14.14 -15.27 -9.27
CA VAL A 6 -14.55 -14.80 -7.94
C VAL A 6 -15.72 -13.84 -8.08
N THR A 7 -16.75 -14.04 -7.28
CA THR A 7 -17.84 -13.08 -7.07
C THR A 7 -17.83 -12.63 -5.62
N LEU A 8 -17.94 -11.32 -5.38
CA LEU A 8 -18.11 -10.78 -4.03
C LEU A 8 -19.61 -10.56 -3.76
N GLU A 9 -20.02 -10.81 -2.52
CA GLU A 9 -21.41 -10.64 -2.07
C GLU A 9 -21.74 -9.20 -1.62
N TYR A 10 -20.77 -8.29 -1.72
CA TYR A 10 -20.90 -6.89 -1.30
C TYR A 10 -20.28 -5.96 -2.34
N PRO A 11 -20.72 -4.69 -2.40
CA PRO A 11 -20.21 -3.72 -3.37
C PRO A 11 -18.72 -3.48 -3.25
N TYR A 12 -18.05 -3.28 -4.39
CA TYR A 12 -16.61 -3.09 -4.48
C TYR A 12 -16.23 -2.25 -5.70
N HIS A 13 -15.53 -1.14 -5.49
CA HIS A 13 -15.23 -0.18 -6.55
C HIS A 13 -13.86 -0.44 -7.21
N PHE A 14 -13.79 -1.47 -8.05
CA PHE A 14 -12.53 -1.89 -8.67
C PHE A 14 -11.94 -0.86 -9.64
N GLU A 15 -12.74 -0.08 -10.32
CA GLU A 15 -12.25 0.97 -11.23
C GLU A 15 -11.49 2.06 -10.48
N GLU A 16 -11.96 2.48 -9.29
CA GLU A 16 -11.23 3.41 -8.43
C GLU A 16 -9.93 2.81 -7.87
N VAL A 17 -9.90 1.50 -7.65
CA VAL A 17 -8.67 0.77 -7.31
C VAL A 17 -7.66 0.87 -8.44
N LEU A 18 -8.07 0.53 -9.67
CA LEU A 18 -7.18 0.57 -10.83
C LEU A 18 -6.68 1.98 -11.12
N LYS A 19 -7.56 2.98 -11.05
CA LYS A 19 -7.21 4.39 -11.22
C LYS A 19 -6.12 4.81 -10.23
N ARG A 20 -6.27 4.49 -8.94
CA ARG A 20 -5.26 4.81 -7.93
C ARG A 20 -3.94 4.07 -8.17
N LEU A 21 -3.99 2.78 -8.46
CA LEU A 21 -2.79 1.98 -8.72
C LEU A 21 -2.07 2.41 -10.01
N SER A 22 -2.77 3.03 -10.97
CA SER A 22 -2.16 3.52 -12.22
C SER A 22 -1.25 4.75 -12.05
N PHE A 23 -1.28 5.41 -10.89
CA PHE A 23 -0.32 6.48 -10.57
C PHE A 23 1.11 5.96 -10.37
N ASP A 24 1.27 4.66 -10.09
CA ASP A 24 2.59 4.03 -10.02
C ASP A 24 2.93 3.41 -11.39
N PRO A 25 3.99 3.91 -12.09
CA PRO A 25 4.38 3.41 -13.40
C PRO A 25 4.94 1.98 -13.39
N LEU A 26 5.23 1.41 -12.22
CA LEU A 26 5.61 0.01 -12.07
C LEU A 26 4.43 -0.95 -12.21
N ASN A 27 3.21 -0.45 -11.99
CA ASN A 27 2.01 -1.27 -12.13
C ASN A 27 1.60 -1.37 -13.61
N VAL A 28 1.43 -2.59 -14.07
CA VAL A 28 0.96 -2.87 -15.44
C VAL A 28 -0.56 -2.97 -15.43
N ILE A 29 -1.23 -1.91 -15.90
CA ILE A 29 -2.69 -1.76 -15.84
C ILE A 29 -3.24 -1.40 -17.22
N GLN A 30 -4.33 -2.04 -17.59
CA GLN A 30 -5.14 -1.76 -18.77
C GLN A 30 -6.52 -1.28 -18.28
N LEU A 31 -6.69 0.04 -18.17
CA LEU A 31 -7.88 0.64 -17.55
C LEU A 31 -9.16 0.29 -18.30
N ASP A 32 -9.15 0.35 -19.65
CA ASP A 32 -10.33 0.08 -20.49
C ASP A 32 -10.79 -1.39 -20.37
N GLU A 33 -9.85 -2.31 -20.19
CA GLU A 33 -10.12 -3.74 -20.00
C GLU A 33 -10.36 -4.11 -18.53
N LYS A 34 -10.18 -3.18 -17.61
CA LYS A 34 -10.21 -3.38 -16.15
C LYS A 34 -9.25 -4.49 -15.70
N VAL A 35 -8.02 -4.47 -16.22
CA VAL A 35 -7.00 -5.48 -15.94
C VAL A 35 -5.82 -4.87 -15.20
N ILE A 36 -5.29 -5.62 -14.23
CA ILE A 36 -3.99 -5.39 -13.61
C ILE A 36 -3.19 -6.69 -13.57
N TYR A 37 -1.88 -6.58 -13.76
CA TYR A 37 -0.94 -7.68 -13.58
C TYR A 37 -0.20 -7.49 -12.23
N VAL A 38 -0.44 -8.41 -11.31
CA VAL A 38 0.06 -8.34 -9.93
C VAL A 38 1.31 -9.19 -9.77
N PRO A 39 2.46 -8.61 -9.39
CA PRO A 39 3.68 -9.36 -9.07
C PRO A 39 3.55 -9.96 -7.66
N LEU A 40 3.57 -11.27 -7.54
CA LEU A 40 3.60 -11.98 -6.26
C LEU A 40 4.88 -12.81 -6.15
N CYS A 41 5.44 -12.87 -4.93
CA CYS A 41 6.47 -13.82 -4.59
C CYS A 41 5.91 -14.78 -3.53
N ILE A 42 5.75 -16.06 -3.89
CA ILE A 42 5.19 -17.10 -3.01
C ILE A 42 6.15 -18.30 -3.06
N ASP A 43 6.61 -18.76 -1.90
CA ASP A 43 7.60 -19.85 -1.79
C ASP A 43 8.83 -19.61 -2.69
N GLU A 44 9.34 -18.36 -2.72
CA GLU A 44 10.46 -17.89 -3.55
C GLU A 44 10.19 -17.89 -5.07
N GLU A 45 9.00 -18.31 -5.52
CA GLU A 45 8.60 -18.23 -6.92
C GLU A 45 8.00 -16.87 -7.23
N GLN A 46 8.53 -16.20 -8.26
CA GLN A 46 7.93 -15.00 -8.84
C GLN A 46 6.77 -15.38 -9.75
N ILE A 47 5.58 -14.90 -9.42
CA ILE A 47 4.33 -15.23 -10.08
C ILE A 47 3.68 -13.94 -10.59
N VAL A 48 3.35 -13.89 -11.88
CA VAL A 48 2.54 -12.82 -12.45
C VAL A 48 1.08 -13.27 -12.48
N VAL A 49 0.23 -12.58 -11.75
CA VAL A 49 -1.21 -12.86 -11.69
C VAL A 49 -1.97 -11.80 -12.48
N ARG A 50 -2.73 -12.23 -13.47
CA ARG A 50 -3.67 -11.36 -14.20
C ARG A 50 -4.99 -11.32 -13.45
N LEU A 51 -5.40 -10.13 -13.03
CA LEU A 51 -6.69 -9.86 -12.42
C LEU A 51 -7.52 -8.96 -13.33
N GLN A 52 -8.71 -9.41 -13.69
CA GLN A 52 -9.66 -8.65 -14.50
C GLN A 52 -10.99 -8.50 -13.78
N GLY A 53 -11.48 -7.27 -13.68
CA GLY A 53 -12.84 -6.98 -13.24
C GLY A 53 -13.83 -7.12 -14.39
N ILE A 54 -14.87 -7.94 -14.22
CA ILE A 54 -15.90 -8.21 -15.24
C ILE A 54 -17.32 -7.85 -14.78
N GLY A 55 -17.47 -7.53 -13.49
CA GLY A 55 -18.75 -7.14 -12.89
C GLY A 55 -18.93 -5.62 -12.81
N THR A 56 -19.88 -5.23 -11.97
CA THR A 56 -20.19 -3.84 -11.62
C THR A 56 -19.81 -3.57 -10.17
N VAL A 57 -19.91 -2.32 -9.71
CA VAL A 57 -19.67 -1.97 -8.31
C VAL A 57 -20.62 -2.73 -7.37
N GLN A 58 -21.89 -2.91 -7.76
CA GLN A 58 -22.90 -3.58 -6.94
C GLN A 58 -22.87 -5.11 -7.06
N ASN A 59 -22.29 -5.63 -8.12
CA ASN A 59 -22.12 -7.08 -8.35
C ASN A 59 -20.70 -7.34 -8.86
N PRO A 60 -19.69 -7.23 -7.98
CA PRO A 60 -18.29 -7.33 -8.38
C PRO A 60 -17.93 -8.78 -8.71
N GLN A 61 -17.36 -8.97 -9.89
CA GLN A 61 -16.89 -10.26 -10.39
C GLN A 61 -15.49 -10.11 -10.96
N PHE A 62 -14.67 -11.13 -10.81
CA PHE A 62 -13.28 -11.10 -11.21
C PHE A 62 -12.86 -12.40 -11.88
N TRP A 63 -12.07 -12.30 -12.95
CA TRP A 63 -11.27 -13.38 -13.48
C TRP A 63 -9.83 -13.24 -13.01
N ILE A 64 -9.30 -14.27 -12.37
CA ILE A 64 -7.91 -14.37 -11.91
C ILE A 64 -7.24 -15.50 -12.67
N SER A 65 -6.06 -15.25 -13.22
CA SER A 65 -5.32 -16.30 -13.93
C SER A 65 -3.81 -16.12 -13.78
N SER A 66 -3.08 -17.23 -13.79
CA SER A 66 -1.62 -17.25 -13.86
C SER A 66 -1.10 -18.45 -14.62
N GLN A 67 0.11 -18.33 -15.14
CA GLN A 67 0.79 -19.44 -15.80
C GLN A 67 1.45 -20.38 -14.80
N THR A 68 1.82 -19.89 -13.61
CA THR A 68 2.58 -20.60 -12.57
C THR A 68 1.96 -20.36 -11.21
N GLY A 69 2.57 -20.94 -10.18
CA GLY A 69 2.13 -20.80 -8.78
C GLY A 69 0.98 -21.73 -8.39
N ASP A 70 0.92 -22.03 -7.11
CA ASP A 70 -0.17 -22.78 -6.50
C ASP A 70 -1.44 -21.91 -6.42
N PRO A 71 -2.56 -22.31 -7.06
CA PRO A 71 -3.78 -21.51 -7.11
C PRO A 71 -4.30 -21.13 -5.73
N GLU A 72 -4.27 -22.05 -4.76
CA GLU A 72 -4.82 -21.82 -3.43
C GLU A 72 -4.01 -20.74 -2.68
N LYS A 73 -2.67 -20.82 -2.72
CA LYS A 73 -1.77 -19.84 -2.11
C LYS A 73 -1.89 -18.46 -2.78
N VAL A 74 -1.94 -18.44 -4.12
CA VAL A 74 -2.12 -17.21 -4.89
C VAL A 74 -3.46 -16.57 -4.54
N MET A 75 -4.55 -17.33 -4.55
CA MET A 75 -5.89 -16.82 -4.23
C MET A 75 -5.98 -16.29 -2.79
N LYS A 76 -5.34 -16.97 -1.83
CA LYS A 76 -5.26 -16.49 -0.44
C LYS A 76 -4.57 -15.13 -0.37
N ARG A 77 -3.44 -14.94 -1.10
CA ARG A 77 -2.71 -13.67 -1.14
C ARG A 77 -3.51 -12.57 -1.86
N MET A 78 -4.13 -12.89 -2.99
CA MET A 78 -4.98 -11.96 -3.74
C MET A 78 -6.15 -11.46 -2.91
N ARG A 79 -6.84 -12.35 -2.18
CA ARG A 79 -7.94 -11.98 -1.26
C ARG A 79 -7.46 -11.03 -0.16
N ALA A 80 -6.26 -11.22 0.37
CA ALA A 80 -5.67 -10.32 1.37
C ALA A 80 -5.33 -8.96 0.76
N ILE A 81 -4.62 -8.92 -0.38
CA ILE A 81 -4.19 -7.68 -1.05
C ILE A 81 -5.39 -6.81 -1.42
N PHE A 82 -6.42 -7.40 -2.02
CA PHE A 82 -7.61 -6.68 -2.50
C PHE A 82 -8.73 -6.58 -1.45
N HIS A 83 -8.50 -7.02 -0.21
CA HIS A 83 -9.47 -6.99 0.88
C HIS A 83 -10.81 -7.65 0.55
N TRP A 84 -10.79 -8.78 -0.19
CA TRP A 84 -12.01 -9.48 -0.62
C TRP A 84 -12.67 -10.32 0.48
N ASN A 85 -12.17 -10.32 1.68
CA ASN A 85 -12.78 -10.99 2.83
C ASN A 85 -13.48 -10.00 3.77
N GLU A 86 -13.58 -8.73 3.37
CA GLU A 86 -14.04 -7.67 4.24
C GLU A 86 -15.28 -6.95 3.67
N PRO A 87 -16.45 -7.12 4.25
CA PRO A 87 -17.63 -6.38 3.84
C PRO A 87 -17.49 -4.89 4.18
N PHE A 88 -17.63 -4.05 3.16
CA PHE A 88 -17.53 -2.59 3.29
C PHE A 88 -18.74 -1.94 3.95
N GLN A 89 -19.83 -2.68 4.14
CA GLN A 89 -21.09 -2.10 4.62
C GLN A 89 -20.96 -1.47 6.00
N ASP A 90 -20.24 -2.13 6.92
CA ASP A 90 -20.04 -1.60 8.28
C ASP A 90 -19.18 -0.33 8.27
N ILE A 91 -18.14 -0.30 7.43
CA ILE A 91 -17.29 0.88 7.24
C ILE A 91 -18.12 2.02 6.66
N GLN A 92 -18.87 1.79 5.59
CA GLN A 92 -19.72 2.78 4.97
C GLN A 92 -20.75 3.33 5.98
N ASN A 93 -21.45 2.45 6.71
CA ASN A 93 -22.45 2.84 7.70
C ASN A 93 -21.86 3.68 8.84
N HIS A 94 -20.65 3.35 9.30
CA HIS A 94 -19.95 4.13 10.31
C HIS A 94 -19.80 5.59 9.88
N PHE A 95 -19.28 5.81 8.66
CA PHE A 95 -18.98 7.16 8.17
C PHE A 95 -20.20 7.98 7.76
N LEU A 96 -21.38 7.38 7.59
CA LEU A 96 -22.62 8.13 7.35
C LEU A 96 -22.97 9.11 8.48
N ASN A 97 -22.47 8.88 9.69
CA ASN A 97 -22.72 9.69 10.87
C ASN A 97 -21.52 10.53 11.31
N THR A 98 -20.49 10.66 10.47
CA THR A 98 -19.29 11.44 10.75
C THR A 98 -19.19 12.68 9.86
N SER A 99 -18.29 13.60 10.21
CA SER A 99 -17.98 14.78 9.42
C SER A 99 -17.38 14.45 8.03
N LEU A 100 -16.86 13.23 7.83
CA LEU A 100 -16.31 12.76 6.57
C LEU A 100 -17.33 12.08 5.63
N ARG A 101 -18.63 12.08 5.99
CA ARG A 101 -19.70 11.50 5.17
C ARG A 101 -19.61 11.86 3.68
N PRO A 102 -19.38 13.13 3.26
CA PRO A 102 -19.32 13.46 1.83
C PRO A 102 -18.23 12.71 1.07
N LEU A 103 -17.07 12.44 1.70
CA LEU A 103 -16.00 11.65 1.08
C LEU A 103 -16.41 10.19 0.90
N PHE A 104 -17.11 9.61 1.90
CA PHE A 104 -17.56 8.22 1.84
C PHE A 104 -18.73 8.02 0.88
N GLU A 105 -19.52 9.05 0.60
CA GLU A 105 -20.50 9.04 -0.50
C GLU A 105 -19.82 9.13 -1.87
N THR A 106 -18.79 9.97 -2.00
CA THR A 106 -18.06 10.20 -3.26
C THR A 106 -17.21 8.98 -3.67
N TYR A 107 -16.49 8.39 -2.73
CA TYR A 107 -15.54 7.28 -2.97
C TYR A 107 -16.06 5.94 -2.46
N ALA A 108 -17.38 5.79 -2.37
CA ALA A 108 -18.02 4.62 -1.80
C ALA A 108 -17.44 3.30 -2.32
N TYR A 109 -17.24 2.36 -1.40
CA TYR A 109 -16.78 0.99 -1.67
C TYR A 109 -15.37 0.89 -2.27
N THR A 110 -14.52 1.92 -2.12
CA THR A 110 -13.12 1.87 -2.53
C THR A 110 -12.27 1.25 -1.41
N PRO A 111 -11.69 0.06 -1.60
CA PRO A 111 -10.90 -0.61 -0.57
C PRO A 111 -9.51 0.00 -0.39
N ILE A 112 -8.89 -0.29 0.75
CA ILE A 112 -7.44 -0.20 0.88
C ILE A 112 -6.84 -1.37 0.10
N ILE A 113 -5.90 -1.11 -0.79
CA ILE A 113 -5.12 -2.14 -1.47
C ILE A 113 -3.77 -2.25 -0.79
N LEU A 114 -3.39 -3.48 -0.43
CA LEU A 114 -2.09 -3.70 0.18
C LEU A 114 -0.98 -3.66 -0.87
N GLU A 115 0.19 -3.27 -0.45
CA GLU A 115 1.40 -3.48 -1.24
C GLU A 115 1.59 -4.99 -1.50
N PHE A 116 2.08 -5.30 -2.68
CA PHE A 116 2.16 -6.69 -3.12
C PHE A 116 3.20 -7.50 -2.35
N ASP A 117 4.17 -6.79 -1.75
CA ASP A 117 5.24 -7.35 -0.92
C ASP A 117 5.53 -6.44 0.29
N HIS A 118 5.78 -7.03 1.47
CA HIS A 118 6.02 -6.28 2.71
C HIS A 118 7.34 -5.52 2.70
N PHE A 119 8.39 -6.11 2.13
CA PHE A 119 9.68 -5.44 2.01
C PHE A 119 9.59 -4.27 1.04
N ALA A 120 8.91 -4.45 -0.09
CA ALA A 120 8.61 -3.38 -1.05
C ALA A 120 7.86 -2.23 -0.38
N CYS A 121 6.87 -2.52 0.49
CA CYS A 121 6.14 -1.52 1.26
C CYS A 121 7.08 -0.66 2.11
N LEU A 122 7.97 -1.28 2.90
CA LEU A 122 8.94 -0.56 3.74
C LEU A 122 9.95 0.23 2.90
N LEU A 123 10.47 -0.35 1.80
CA LEU A 123 11.36 0.36 0.88
C LEU A 123 10.69 1.60 0.29
N ARG A 124 9.47 1.45 -0.20
CA ARG A 124 8.68 2.55 -0.74
C ARG A 124 8.48 3.64 0.30
N CYS A 125 8.11 3.30 1.53
CA CYS A 125 7.99 4.26 2.61
C CYS A 125 9.30 5.04 2.83
N ILE A 126 10.47 4.37 2.89
CA ILE A 126 11.77 5.04 3.06
C ILE A 126 12.09 5.95 1.87
N ILE A 127 11.87 5.49 0.65
CA ILE A 127 12.13 6.27 -0.57
C ILE A 127 11.26 7.53 -0.60
N HIS A 128 10.02 7.43 -0.17
CA HIS A 128 9.04 8.52 -0.23
C HIS A 128 9.18 9.56 0.91
N GLN A 129 9.96 9.30 1.96
CA GLN A 129 10.13 10.24 3.08
C GLN A 129 10.64 11.61 2.60
N GLN A 130 10.00 12.68 3.07
CA GLN A 130 10.49 14.08 2.93
C GLN A 130 10.76 14.56 1.50
N ILE A 131 10.11 13.98 0.50
CA ILE A 131 10.17 14.43 -0.90
C ILE A 131 8.77 14.47 -1.49
N ASN A 132 8.58 15.22 -2.57
CA ASN A 132 7.28 15.24 -3.26
C ASN A 132 7.01 13.89 -3.94
N LEU A 133 5.73 13.55 -4.05
CA LEU A 133 5.28 12.25 -4.56
C LEU A 133 5.80 11.96 -5.98
N LYS A 134 5.77 12.95 -6.88
CA LYS A 134 6.24 12.77 -8.26
C LYS A 134 7.72 12.37 -8.33
N PHE A 135 8.57 13.01 -7.54
CA PHE A 135 9.99 12.66 -7.49
C PHE A 135 10.22 11.30 -6.80
N ALA A 136 9.45 11.01 -5.75
CA ALA A 136 9.48 9.72 -5.07
C ALA A 136 9.15 8.56 -6.02
N THR A 137 8.10 8.72 -6.84
CA THR A 137 7.69 7.74 -7.86
C THR A 137 8.80 7.49 -8.88
N VAL A 138 9.44 8.55 -9.40
CA VAL A 138 10.58 8.42 -10.33
C VAL A 138 11.75 7.69 -9.70
N LEU A 139 12.09 8.00 -8.44
CA LEU A 139 13.18 7.30 -7.74
C LEU A 139 12.86 5.82 -7.51
N THR A 140 11.63 5.51 -7.12
CA THR A 140 11.17 4.13 -6.92
C THR A 140 11.25 3.35 -8.23
N GLU A 141 10.75 3.92 -9.32
CA GLU A 141 10.79 3.30 -10.64
C GLU A 141 12.24 3.00 -11.08
N GLN A 142 13.13 3.99 -10.97
CA GLN A 142 14.56 3.82 -11.32
C GLN A 142 15.22 2.74 -10.46
N PHE A 143 14.94 2.74 -9.16
CA PHE A 143 15.47 1.75 -8.22
C PHE A 143 15.04 0.33 -8.58
N VAL A 144 13.73 0.13 -8.82
CA VAL A 144 13.19 -1.19 -9.15
C VAL A 144 13.68 -1.67 -10.52
N LYS A 145 13.72 -0.80 -11.53
CA LYS A 145 14.25 -1.16 -12.87
C LYS A 145 15.73 -1.53 -12.85
N ARG A 146 16.51 -0.97 -11.92
CA ARG A 146 17.95 -1.25 -11.82
C ARG A 146 18.28 -2.50 -11.00
N TYR A 147 17.59 -2.72 -9.90
CA TYR A 147 17.91 -3.77 -8.92
C TYR A 147 16.87 -4.88 -8.80
N GLY A 148 15.66 -4.63 -9.25
CA GLY A 148 14.60 -5.62 -9.30
C GLY A 148 14.73 -6.58 -10.48
N THR A 149 13.71 -7.36 -10.69
CA THR A 149 13.60 -8.27 -11.82
C THR A 149 12.35 -7.97 -12.64
N GLU A 150 12.35 -8.38 -13.90
CA GLU A 150 11.20 -8.27 -14.78
C GLU A 150 10.77 -9.67 -15.24
N LYS A 151 9.48 -9.97 -15.16
CA LYS A 151 8.89 -11.20 -15.69
C LYS A 151 7.62 -10.86 -16.47
N ASN A 152 7.60 -11.19 -17.76
CA ASN A 152 6.45 -10.92 -18.65
C ASN A 152 6.01 -9.44 -18.67
N GLY A 153 6.93 -8.50 -18.63
CA GLY A 153 6.66 -7.06 -18.61
C GLY A 153 6.24 -6.52 -17.23
N VAL A 154 6.24 -7.33 -16.18
CA VAL A 154 5.87 -6.95 -14.82
C VAL A 154 7.11 -6.91 -13.95
N PHE A 155 7.31 -5.78 -13.25
CA PHE A 155 8.46 -5.57 -12.37
C PHE A 155 8.22 -6.11 -10.97
N PHE A 156 9.25 -6.75 -10.42
CA PHE A 156 9.34 -7.19 -9.03
C PHE A 156 10.39 -6.35 -8.31
N PHE A 157 10.11 -5.97 -7.08
CA PHE A 157 11.11 -5.31 -6.25
C PHE A 157 12.32 -6.23 -5.99
N PRO A 158 13.51 -5.65 -5.77
CA PRO A 158 14.69 -6.44 -5.41
C PRO A 158 14.48 -7.14 -4.06
N THR A 159 15.08 -8.31 -3.90
CA THR A 159 15.05 -9.01 -2.61
C THR A 159 15.90 -8.31 -1.54
N PRO A 160 15.68 -8.57 -0.24
CA PRO A 160 16.51 -8.02 0.83
C PRO A 160 18.00 -8.28 0.64
N GLU A 161 18.38 -9.46 0.12
CA GLU A 161 19.77 -9.88 -0.13
C GLU A 161 20.42 -9.01 -1.22
N ILE A 162 19.68 -8.71 -2.28
CA ILE A 162 20.15 -7.79 -3.33
C ILE A 162 20.38 -6.41 -2.73
N VAL A 163 19.40 -5.87 -2.01
CA VAL A 163 19.45 -4.52 -1.42
C VAL A 163 20.56 -4.41 -0.37
N ALA A 164 20.80 -5.46 0.43
CA ALA A 164 21.87 -5.50 1.43
C ALA A 164 23.28 -5.32 0.85
N ASN A 165 23.46 -5.69 -0.41
CA ASN A 165 24.74 -5.67 -1.12
C ASN A 165 24.93 -4.45 -2.04
N ILE A 166 23.94 -3.57 -2.18
CA ILE A 166 24.12 -2.32 -2.94
C ILE A 166 25.06 -1.40 -2.17
N SER A 167 25.99 -0.76 -2.88
CA SER A 167 26.84 0.25 -2.27
C SER A 167 26.09 1.57 -2.07
N ILE A 168 26.47 2.31 -1.04
CA ILE A 168 25.88 3.64 -0.77
C ILE A 168 26.16 4.59 -1.94
N GLU A 169 27.33 4.49 -2.55
CA GLU A 169 27.76 5.29 -3.69
C GLU A 169 26.86 5.08 -4.91
N GLU A 170 26.51 3.84 -5.24
CA GLU A 170 25.58 3.51 -6.34
C GLU A 170 24.20 4.14 -6.13
N LEU A 171 23.66 4.13 -4.91
CA LEU A 171 22.38 4.78 -4.61
C LEU A 171 22.48 6.30 -4.71
N ARG A 172 23.60 6.88 -4.30
CA ARG A 172 23.84 8.33 -4.42
C ARG A 172 23.92 8.78 -5.89
N GLU A 173 24.53 8.00 -6.76
CA GLU A 173 24.51 8.24 -8.21
C GLU A 173 23.11 8.29 -8.77
N GLN A 174 22.17 7.52 -8.18
CA GLN A 174 20.75 7.53 -8.50
C GLN A 174 19.96 8.63 -7.79
N LYS A 175 20.63 9.66 -7.26
CA LYS A 175 20.03 10.83 -6.59
C LYS A 175 19.38 10.55 -5.22
N PHE A 176 19.66 9.41 -4.60
CA PHE A 176 19.32 9.22 -3.20
C PHE A 176 20.24 10.07 -2.30
N SER A 177 19.69 10.65 -1.23
CA SER A 177 20.53 11.27 -0.21
C SER A 177 21.36 10.21 0.52
N GLN A 178 22.49 10.61 1.09
CA GLN A 178 23.34 9.73 1.90
C GLN A 178 22.51 8.95 2.95
N ARG A 179 21.66 9.65 3.69
CA ARG A 179 20.84 9.04 4.74
C ARG A 179 19.85 8.02 4.18
N LYS A 180 19.16 8.34 3.08
CA LYS A 180 18.22 7.38 2.44
C LYS A 180 18.94 6.14 1.94
N ALA A 181 20.10 6.30 1.30
CA ALA A 181 20.92 5.18 0.85
C ALA A 181 21.28 4.25 2.03
N GLU A 182 21.76 4.85 3.15
CA GLU A 182 22.06 4.09 4.37
C GLU A 182 20.83 3.37 4.94
N TYR A 183 19.65 4.01 4.91
CA TYR A 183 18.41 3.40 5.43
C TYR A 183 17.94 2.23 4.55
N ILE A 184 17.99 2.38 3.22
CA ILE A 184 17.62 1.34 2.25
C ILE A 184 18.51 0.12 2.45
N VAL A 185 19.83 0.30 2.42
CA VAL A 185 20.79 -0.80 2.59
C VAL A 185 20.70 -1.40 3.99
N GLY A 186 20.54 -0.57 5.02
CA GLY A 186 20.35 -1.02 6.40
C GLY A 186 19.11 -1.88 6.59
N LEU A 187 17.99 -1.52 5.99
CA LEU A 187 16.77 -2.34 6.01
C LEU A 187 17.01 -3.69 5.31
N GLY A 188 17.62 -3.69 4.11
CA GLY A 188 17.97 -4.93 3.40
C GLY A 188 18.83 -5.86 4.26
N ARG A 189 19.87 -5.32 4.89
CA ARG A 189 20.76 -6.09 5.79
C ARG A 189 20.02 -6.65 7.00
N SER A 190 19.13 -5.87 7.62
CA SER A 190 18.36 -6.32 8.78
C SER A 190 17.46 -7.52 8.47
N ILE A 191 16.89 -7.57 7.27
CA ILE A 191 16.04 -8.69 6.84
C ILE A 191 16.89 -9.86 6.36
N ALA A 192 17.90 -9.63 5.51
CA ALA A 192 18.78 -10.68 4.99
C ALA A 192 19.56 -11.41 6.10
N SER A 193 19.90 -10.72 7.21
CA SER A 193 20.53 -11.35 8.38
C SER A 193 19.55 -12.06 9.32
N GLY A 194 18.23 -11.96 9.08
CA GLY A 194 17.20 -12.50 9.97
C GLY A 194 16.94 -11.68 11.24
N THR A 195 17.58 -10.52 11.40
CA THR A 195 17.35 -9.62 12.54
C THR A 195 15.90 -9.08 12.53
N LEU A 196 15.34 -8.80 11.35
CA LEU A 196 13.94 -8.49 11.13
C LEU A 196 13.31 -9.62 10.29
N ASN A 197 12.30 -10.30 10.85
CA ASN A 197 11.53 -11.32 10.13
C ASN A 197 10.15 -10.79 9.73
N LEU A 198 9.99 -10.40 8.48
CA LEU A 198 8.73 -9.87 7.95
C LEU A 198 7.63 -10.93 7.84
N ALA A 199 7.97 -12.20 7.64
CA ALA A 199 6.97 -13.27 7.57
C ALA A 199 6.24 -13.48 8.92
N SER A 200 6.93 -13.24 10.04
CA SER A 200 6.33 -13.37 11.38
C SER A 200 5.53 -12.14 11.82
N ILE A 201 5.61 -11.03 11.07
CA ILE A 201 5.07 -9.73 11.52
C ILE A 201 3.55 -9.61 11.25
N GLU A 202 3.01 -10.36 10.29
CA GLU A 202 1.61 -10.28 9.86
C GLU A 202 0.61 -10.55 10.99
N THR A 203 0.93 -11.49 11.86
CA THR A 203 0.04 -11.95 12.94
C THR A 203 0.26 -11.23 14.27
N LYS A 204 1.23 -10.33 14.36
CA LYS A 204 1.56 -9.59 15.58
C LYS A 204 0.61 -8.44 15.84
N ALA A 205 0.47 -8.07 17.12
CA ALA A 205 -0.23 -6.85 17.50
C ALA A 205 0.51 -5.59 16.99
N GLU A 206 -0.19 -4.49 16.83
CA GLU A 206 0.36 -3.23 16.28
C GLU A 206 1.53 -2.69 17.12
N GLU A 207 1.46 -2.85 18.44
CA GLU A 207 2.51 -2.47 19.37
C GLU A 207 3.76 -3.31 19.19
N GLU A 208 3.62 -4.62 18.95
CA GLU A 208 4.73 -5.53 18.71
C GLU A 208 5.40 -5.24 17.35
N VAL A 209 4.60 -4.94 16.31
CA VAL A 209 5.10 -4.50 15.01
C VAL A 209 5.89 -3.21 15.17
N SER A 210 5.34 -2.24 15.89
CA SER A 210 5.98 -0.95 16.17
C SER A 210 7.29 -1.13 16.93
N ALA A 211 7.31 -1.97 17.96
CA ALA A 211 8.50 -2.25 18.74
C ALA A 211 9.63 -2.92 17.93
N GLN A 212 9.31 -3.69 16.89
CA GLN A 212 10.30 -4.30 16.00
C GLN A 212 10.82 -3.35 14.92
N LEU A 213 9.97 -2.46 14.42
CA LEU A 213 10.32 -1.59 13.30
C LEU A 213 11.01 -0.30 13.74
N LEU A 214 10.56 0.35 14.82
CA LEU A 214 11.09 1.65 15.28
C LEU A 214 12.60 1.65 15.60
N PRO A 215 13.23 0.56 16.09
CA PRO A 215 14.68 0.53 16.30
C PRO A 215 15.49 0.57 15.00
N ILE A 216 14.88 0.27 13.84
CA ILE A 216 15.58 0.26 12.55
C ILE A 216 15.81 1.70 12.10
N ARG A 217 17.08 2.02 11.86
CA ARG A 217 17.47 3.36 11.42
C ARG A 217 16.77 3.75 10.13
N GLY A 218 16.06 4.87 10.15
CA GLY A 218 15.26 5.36 9.02
C GLY A 218 13.78 4.99 9.08
N ILE A 219 13.36 4.18 10.04
CA ILE A 219 11.95 3.88 10.28
C ILE A 219 11.45 4.71 11.47
N GLY A 220 10.56 5.64 11.19
CA GLY A 220 9.85 6.44 12.20
C GLY A 220 8.38 6.07 12.29
N THR A 221 7.65 6.74 13.19
CA THR A 221 6.21 6.49 13.44
C THR A 221 5.37 6.56 12.15
N TRP A 222 5.64 7.54 11.26
CA TRP A 222 4.95 7.66 9.97
C TRP A 222 5.15 6.41 9.10
N THR A 223 6.38 5.89 9.03
CA THR A 223 6.69 4.66 8.26
C THR A 223 5.97 3.45 8.85
N VAL A 224 5.97 3.32 10.19
CA VAL A 224 5.28 2.23 10.88
C VAL A 224 3.77 2.28 10.59
N GLN A 225 3.14 3.46 10.71
CA GLN A 225 1.70 3.61 10.43
C GLN A 225 1.36 3.28 8.98
N ASN A 226 2.17 3.73 8.01
CA ASN A 226 1.96 3.38 6.60
C ASN A 226 2.17 1.88 6.34
N PHE A 227 3.15 1.25 6.97
CA PHE A 227 3.34 -0.19 6.87
C PHE A 227 2.19 -0.97 7.50
N LEU A 228 1.71 -0.56 8.68
CA LEU A 228 0.52 -1.16 9.30
C LEU A 228 -0.70 -1.05 8.40
N MET A 229 -0.88 0.10 7.72
CA MET A 229 -2.01 0.35 6.84
C MET A 229 -1.88 -0.37 5.49
N PHE A 230 -0.80 -0.15 4.76
CA PHE A 230 -0.63 -0.64 3.38
C PHE A 230 0.16 -1.95 3.27
N GLY A 231 0.93 -2.31 4.28
CA GLY A 231 1.60 -3.62 4.34
C GLY A 231 0.72 -4.69 4.97
N LEU A 232 0.09 -4.37 6.11
CA LEU A 232 -0.63 -5.35 6.93
C LEU A 232 -2.16 -5.17 6.96
N GLY A 233 -2.71 -4.11 6.34
CA GLY A 233 -4.16 -3.88 6.26
C GLY A 233 -4.83 -3.52 7.59
N ARG A 234 -4.08 -2.92 8.53
CA ARG A 234 -4.65 -2.49 9.81
C ARG A 234 -5.63 -1.34 9.59
N LYS A 235 -6.81 -1.44 10.21
CA LYS A 235 -7.96 -0.56 9.90
C LYS A 235 -7.95 0.78 10.63
N ASN A 236 -7.18 0.89 11.72
CA ASN A 236 -7.28 2.05 12.63
C ASN A 236 -6.02 2.93 12.65
N MET A 237 -5.36 3.10 11.49
CA MET A 237 -4.19 3.96 11.35
C MET A 237 -4.58 5.35 10.87
N PHE A 238 -4.15 6.40 11.61
CA PHE A 238 -4.33 7.81 11.21
C PHE A 238 -3.00 8.57 11.31
N PRO A 239 -2.24 8.72 10.22
CA PRO A 239 -0.94 9.34 10.24
C PRO A 239 -1.05 10.88 10.33
N LYS A 240 -1.35 11.43 11.51
CA LYS A 240 -1.54 12.88 11.77
C LYS A 240 -0.35 13.73 11.30
N ALA A 241 0.85 13.19 11.35
CA ALA A 241 2.07 13.90 10.92
C ALA A 241 2.23 13.97 9.39
N ASP A 242 1.40 13.25 8.62
CA ASP A 242 1.44 13.26 7.17
C ASP A 242 0.93 14.59 6.60
N ILE A 243 1.73 15.23 5.74
CA ILE A 243 1.39 16.53 5.15
C ILE A 243 0.17 16.42 4.22
N GLY A 244 0.01 15.29 3.52
CA GLY A 244 -1.15 15.02 2.68
C GLY A 244 -2.44 14.95 3.50
N ILE A 245 -2.43 14.22 4.62
CA ILE A 245 -3.55 14.16 5.56
C ILE A 245 -3.91 15.56 6.09
N GLN A 246 -2.91 16.34 6.51
CA GLN A 246 -3.15 17.68 7.03
C GLN A 246 -3.76 18.61 5.98
N ARG A 247 -3.27 18.56 4.73
CA ARG A 247 -3.83 19.33 3.60
C ARG A 247 -5.25 18.87 3.24
N ALA A 248 -5.48 17.57 3.22
CA ALA A 248 -6.79 17.02 2.93
C ALA A 248 -7.82 17.43 4.00
N VAL A 249 -7.47 17.34 5.29
CA VAL A 249 -8.31 17.81 6.39
C VAL A 249 -8.56 19.31 6.26
N GLN A 250 -7.52 20.13 6.00
CA GLN A 250 -7.70 21.56 5.78
C GLN A 250 -8.71 21.85 4.67
N GLY A 251 -8.61 21.17 3.52
CA GLY A 251 -9.51 21.37 2.38
C GLY A 251 -10.94 20.88 2.66
N VAL A 252 -11.10 19.69 3.21
CA VAL A 252 -12.42 19.09 3.49
C VAL A 252 -13.21 19.89 4.52
N PHE A 253 -12.53 20.41 5.56
CA PHE A 253 -13.16 21.21 6.62
C PHE A 253 -13.11 22.73 6.35
N GLN A 254 -12.58 23.14 5.19
CA GLN A 254 -12.47 24.55 4.77
C GLN A 254 -11.81 25.45 5.83
N LEU A 255 -10.72 24.96 6.42
CA LEU A 255 -9.98 25.68 7.43
C LEU A 255 -9.07 26.73 6.79
N ASP A 256 -9.03 27.95 7.35
CA ASP A 256 -8.14 29.03 6.89
C ASP A 256 -6.67 28.65 7.10
N ASP A 257 -6.36 28.02 8.24
CA ASP A 257 -5.02 27.60 8.62
C ASP A 257 -4.88 26.07 8.65
N LYS A 258 -3.63 25.61 8.70
CA LYS A 258 -3.30 24.22 8.90
C LYS A 258 -3.95 23.70 10.19
N PRO A 259 -4.60 22.51 10.17
CA PRO A 259 -5.21 21.92 11.37
C PRO A 259 -4.16 21.69 12.46
N ASP A 260 -4.49 22.04 13.67
CA ASP A 260 -3.68 21.72 14.86
C ASP A 260 -3.85 20.25 15.30
N ASP A 261 -3.05 19.81 16.25
CA ASP A 261 -3.08 18.41 16.71
C ASP A 261 -4.40 18.07 17.40
N ALA A 262 -5.02 19.02 18.10
CA ALA A 262 -6.31 18.81 18.76
C ALA A 262 -7.44 18.60 17.77
N PHE A 263 -7.45 19.36 16.66
CA PHE A 263 -8.42 19.17 15.58
C PHE A 263 -8.24 17.83 14.88
N LEU A 264 -6.98 17.46 14.55
CA LEU A 264 -6.67 16.17 13.96
C LEU A 264 -7.05 14.99 14.86
N GLU A 265 -6.86 15.13 16.19
CA GLU A 265 -7.28 14.11 17.16
C GLU A 265 -8.80 13.96 17.20
N LYS A 266 -9.55 15.08 17.14
CA LYS A 266 -11.01 15.03 17.06
C LYS A 266 -11.49 14.31 15.80
N VAL A 267 -10.92 14.64 14.63
CA VAL A 267 -11.24 13.94 13.37
C VAL A 267 -10.92 12.45 13.48
N LYS A 268 -9.75 12.09 14.05
CA LYS A 268 -9.38 10.69 14.28
C LYS A 268 -10.42 9.97 15.14
N GLN A 269 -10.83 10.54 16.27
CA GLN A 269 -11.82 9.92 17.17
C GLN A 269 -13.16 9.65 16.48
N GLU A 270 -13.64 10.54 15.60
CA GLU A 270 -14.83 10.31 14.79
C GLU A 270 -14.68 9.13 13.80
N CYS A 271 -13.43 8.83 13.39
CA CYS A 271 -13.14 7.80 12.40
C CYS A 271 -12.88 6.42 13.00
N GLU A 272 -12.62 6.31 14.32
CA GLU A 272 -12.38 5.03 14.97
C GLU A 272 -13.62 4.10 14.90
N PRO A 273 -13.43 2.81 14.60
CA PRO A 273 -12.18 2.06 14.45
C PRO A 273 -11.68 1.94 13.00
N TYR A 274 -12.09 2.81 12.08
CA TYR A 274 -11.80 2.71 10.65
C TYR A 274 -10.92 3.86 10.12
N CYS A 275 -10.02 4.38 10.95
CA CYS A 275 -9.17 5.53 10.64
C CYS A 275 -8.35 5.37 9.35
N SER A 276 -7.93 4.16 8.99
CA SER A 276 -7.19 3.89 7.75
C SER A 276 -8.01 4.19 6.50
N TYR A 277 -9.32 3.92 6.53
CA TYR A 277 -10.21 4.28 5.42
C TYR A 277 -10.45 5.78 5.34
N ALA A 278 -10.57 6.46 6.49
CA ALA A 278 -10.62 7.91 6.53
C ALA A 278 -9.35 8.53 5.92
N ALA A 279 -8.17 8.02 6.30
CA ALA A 279 -6.90 8.46 5.75
C ALA A 279 -6.82 8.23 4.22
N LEU A 280 -7.22 7.06 3.74
CA LEU A 280 -7.28 6.76 2.31
C LEU A 280 -8.16 7.76 1.55
N TYR A 281 -9.38 8.03 2.04
CA TYR A 281 -10.33 8.90 1.34
C TYR A 281 -9.95 10.38 1.46
N LEU A 282 -9.30 10.78 2.55
CA LEU A 282 -8.66 12.09 2.67
C LEU A 282 -7.56 12.27 1.61
N TRP A 283 -6.64 11.32 1.44
CA TRP A 283 -5.64 11.41 0.37
C TRP A 283 -6.29 11.48 -1.01
N LYS A 284 -7.31 10.64 -1.28
CA LYS A 284 -8.05 10.68 -2.55
C LYS A 284 -8.70 12.05 -2.84
N SER A 285 -9.06 12.82 -1.83
CA SER A 285 -9.68 14.14 -2.02
C SER A 285 -8.71 15.21 -2.53
N ILE A 286 -7.41 14.93 -2.54
CA ILE A 286 -6.34 15.85 -2.99
C ILE A 286 -5.50 15.28 -4.14
N GLU A 287 -5.80 14.06 -4.62
CA GLU A 287 -5.25 13.45 -5.84
C GLU A 287 -5.94 14.05 -7.07
#